data_2435c9fe4d5891740c8506a628a96512
#
_entry.id   2435c9fe4d5891740c8506a628a96512
#
_cell.length_a   1.000
_cell.length_b   1.000
_cell.length_c   1.000
_cell.angle_alpha   90.00
_cell.angle_beta   90.00
_cell.angle_gamma   90.00
#
_symmetry.space_group_name_H-M   'P 1'
#
loop_
_entity.id
_entity.type
_entity.pdbx_description
1 polymer ?
#
loop_
_entity_poly.entity_id
_entity_poly.type
_entity_poly.pdbx_seq_one_letter_code
_entity_poly.pdbx_strand_id
1 'polypeptide(L)'
;MGFEAHFFYLGIEVKSAMAVSTQLFEMIDATVEGLGYELVDVEKLPRGLIRVTIDKDGGITLDDCEKVSNQLNNAMTVENVDYDRLEVSSPGVDRPLKRPRDFVKFVGQNVHVELFAPITGEGLAENGRRRLDGTLDAVEGDENNPSITMTLSENRVARTPAEKQRAAKTKAKSDTPAVTVTFPFNDVERANLVPDLNFRGAK
;
A
#
# COMPACT_ATOMS: atom_id res chain seq x y z
N MET A 1 36.78 -13.33 -4.19
CA MET A 1 36.10 -12.92 -2.96
C MET A 1 34.75 -12.35 -3.40
N GLY A 2 33.72 -13.21 -3.32
CA GLY A 2 32.37 -12.87 -3.73
C GLY A 2 31.65 -12.13 -2.58
N PHE A 3 31.10 -10.99 -2.90
CA PHE A 3 30.16 -10.31 -2.00
C PHE A 3 28.80 -10.97 -2.17
N GLU A 4 28.41 -11.83 -1.24
CA GLU A 4 27.03 -12.27 -1.09
C GLU A 4 26.24 -11.11 -0.46
N ALA A 5 25.42 -10.45 -1.29
CA ALA A 5 24.40 -9.54 -0.79
C ALA A 5 23.27 -10.37 -0.20
N HIS A 6 23.31 -10.61 1.11
CA HIS A 6 22.18 -11.14 1.85
C HIS A 6 21.07 -10.08 1.91
N PHE A 7 20.15 -10.15 0.97
CA PHE A 7 18.87 -9.44 1.06
C PHE A 7 17.99 -10.17 2.09
N PHE A 8 18.00 -9.70 3.33
CA PHE A 8 17.03 -10.10 4.34
C PHE A 8 15.69 -9.46 4.02
N TYR A 9 14.85 -10.17 3.30
CA TYR A 9 13.42 -9.87 3.23
C TYR A 9 12.78 -10.44 4.50
N LEU A 10 12.79 -9.66 5.61
CA LEU A 10 12.24 -10.09 6.88
C LEU A 10 10.73 -9.87 6.89
N GLY A 11 9.98 -10.98 6.78
CA GLY A 11 8.79 -11.23 7.58
C GLY A 11 7.54 -10.42 7.29
N ILE A 12 6.93 -10.59 6.10
CA ILE A 12 5.48 -10.45 6.00
C ILE A 12 4.91 -11.84 5.72
N GLU A 13 4.45 -12.53 6.74
CA GLU A 13 3.56 -13.67 6.55
C GLU A 13 2.24 -13.15 5.96
N VAL A 14 2.15 -13.17 4.64
CA VAL A 14 0.89 -12.97 3.93
C VAL A 14 0.07 -14.25 4.10
N LYS A 15 -0.80 -14.27 5.09
CA LYS A 15 -1.88 -15.27 5.15
C LYS A 15 -2.69 -15.16 3.86
N SER A 16 -2.60 -16.23 3.04
CA SER A 16 -3.51 -16.58 1.94
C SER A 16 -3.19 -16.16 0.49
N ALA A 17 -2.01 -15.65 0.17
CA ALA A 17 -1.52 -15.76 -1.21
C ALA A 17 -0.33 -16.74 -1.20
N MET A 18 -0.24 -17.64 -2.19
CA MET A 18 0.99 -18.44 -2.37
C MET A 18 2.12 -17.42 -2.57
N ALA A 19 3.18 -17.48 -1.73
CA ALA A 19 4.27 -16.53 -1.78
C ALA A 19 4.84 -16.46 -3.21
N VAL A 20 4.94 -15.25 -3.76
CA VAL A 20 5.63 -15.01 -5.02
C VAL A 20 7.11 -15.22 -4.76
N SER A 21 7.79 -16.01 -5.61
CA SER A 21 9.23 -16.20 -5.47
C SER A 21 9.95 -14.87 -5.73
N THR A 22 11.08 -14.65 -5.05
CA THR A 22 11.89 -13.44 -5.24
C THR A 22 12.26 -13.23 -6.71
N GLN A 23 12.66 -14.32 -7.40
CA GLN A 23 13.02 -14.27 -8.81
C GLN A 23 11.84 -13.82 -9.71
N LEU A 24 10.64 -14.35 -9.48
CA LEU A 24 9.45 -13.94 -10.23
C LEU A 24 9.11 -12.48 -9.97
N PHE A 25 9.20 -12.04 -8.71
CA PHE A 25 8.96 -10.65 -8.36
C PHE A 25 9.95 -9.71 -9.03
N GLU A 26 11.24 -10.00 -8.96
CA GLU A 26 12.31 -9.20 -9.59
C GLU A 26 12.16 -9.11 -11.11
N MET A 27 11.82 -10.21 -11.78
CA MET A 27 11.56 -10.24 -13.21
C MET A 27 10.35 -9.36 -13.58
N ILE A 28 9.24 -9.45 -12.82
CA ILE A 28 8.06 -8.61 -13.05
C ILE A 28 8.38 -7.15 -12.80
N ASP A 29 9.06 -6.82 -11.68
CA ASP A 29 9.42 -5.46 -11.31
C ASP A 29 10.30 -4.80 -12.39
N ALA A 30 11.37 -5.49 -12.82
CA ALA A 30 12.25 -5.01 -13.88
C ALA A 30 11.53 -4.82 -15.23
N THR A 31 10.58 -5.73 -15.57
CA THR A 31 9.80 -5.62 -16.80
C THR A 31 8.85 -4.44 -16.77
N VAL A 32 8.14 -4.23 -15.65
CA VAL A 32 7.19 -3.13 -15.46
C VAL A 32 7.91 -1.79 -15.44
N GLU A 33 9.01 -1.67 -14.68
CA GLU A 33 9.82 -0.45 -14.60
C GLU A 33 10.48 -0.13 -15.94
N GLY A 34 10.96 -1.14 -16.68
CA GLY A 34 11.53 -0.97 -18.02
C GLY A 34 10.54 -0.43 -19.05
N LEU A 35 9.24 -0.57 -18.84
CA LEU A 35 8.17 0.00 -19.66
C LEU A 35 7.74 1.41 -19.20
N GLY A 36 8.28 1.91 -18.07
CA GLY A 36 7.96 3.22 -17.50
C GLY A 36 6.76 3.22 -16.57
N TYR A 37 6.38 2.06 -16.04
CA TYR A 37 5.32 1.93 -15.03
C TYR A 37 5.92 1.63 -13.66
N GLU A 38 5.16 1.85 -12.61
CA GLU A 38 5.49 1.48 -11.24
C GLU A 38 4.79 0.16 -10.88
N LEU A 39 5.53 -0.82 -10.39
CA LEU A 39 4.94 -2.02 -9.83
C LEU A 39 4.42 -1.71 -8.42
N VAL A 40 3.13 -1.89 -8.20
CA VAL A 40 2.46 -1.70 -6.90
C VAL A 40 2.38 -3.01 -6.14
N ASP A 41 1.94 -4.09 -6.80
CA ASP A 41 1.72 -5.38 -6.17
C ASP A 41 1.84 -6.54 -7.16
N VAL A 42 2.24 -7.72 -6.64
CA VAL A 42 2.19 -9.00 -7.34
C VAL A 42 1.59 -10.04 -6.40
N GLU A 43 0.51 -10.67 -6.83
CA GLU A 43 -0.18 -11.73 -6.08
C GLU A 43 -0.21 -13.01 -6.89
N LYS A 44 0.20 -14.13 -6.26
CA LYS A 44 -0.06 -15.47 -6.81
C LYS A 44 -1.31 -16.05 -6.16
N LEU A 45 -2.36 -16.16 -6.93
CA LEU A 45 -3.68 -16.58 -6.48
C LEU A 45 -3.96 -18.03 -6.86
N PRO A 46 -4.95 -18.70 -6.24
CA PRO A 46 -5.34 -20.07 -6.58
C PRO A 46 -5.62 -20.25 -8.07
N ARG A 47 -5.43 -21.48 -8.56
CA ARG A 47 -5.61 -21.86 -9.97
C ARG A 47 -4.65 -21.14 -10.92
N GLY A 48 -3.39 -21.01 -10.53
CA GLY A 48 -2.33 -20.47 -11.39
C GLY A 48 -2.54 -19.03 -11.83
N LEU A 49 -3.37 -18.24 -11.14
CA LEU A 49 -3.57 -16.83 -11.45
C LEU A 49 -2.44 -15.99 -10.84
N ILE A 50 -1.76 -15.23 -11.69
CA ILE A 50 -0.85 -14.15 -11.28
C ILE A 50 -1.57 -12.82 -11.53
N ARG A 51 -1.72 -11.99 -10.49
CA ARG A 51 -2.23 -10.63 -10.60
C ARG A 51 -1.11 -9.64 -10.39
N VAL A 52 -0.95 -8.71 -11.32
CA VAL A 52 0.04 -7.64 -11.28
C VAL A 52 -0.70 -6.31 -11.25
N THR A 53 -0.43 -5.52 -10.24
CA THR A 53 -1.00 -4.17 -10.09
C THR A 53 0.07 -3.16 -10.43
N ILE A 54 -0.22 -2.30 -11.40
CA ILE A 54 0.71 -1.29 -11.91
C ILE A 54 0.11 0.11 -11.76
N ASP A 55 0.99 1.11 -11.64
CA ASP A 55 0.58 2.52 -11.57
C ASP A 55 1.52 3.41 -12.39
N LYS A 56 1.08 4.63 -12.69
CA LYS A 56 1.88 5.72 -13.25
C LYS A 56 1.23 7.06 -12.94
N ASP A 57 1.98 8.14 -13.07
CA ASP A 57 1.44 9.49 -12.96
C ASP A 57 0.38 9.71 -14.05
N GLY A 58 -0.79 10.22 -13.64
CA GLY A 58 -1.92 10.41 -14.53
C GLY A 58 -2.87 9.22 -14.66
N GLY A 59 -2.57 8.09 -13.98
CA GLY A 59 -3.40 6.89 -13.94
C GLY A 59 -3.14 5.91 -15.09
N ILE A 60 -3.67 4.69 -14.94
CA ILE A 60 -3.50 3.56 -15.87
C ILE A 60 -4.71 3.46 -16.80
N THR A 61 -4.45 3.30 -18.09
CA THR A 61 -5.44 3.02 -19.13
C THR A 61 -5.49 1.52 -19.46
N LEU A 62 -6.49 1.10 -20.23
CA LEU A 62 -6.57 -0.29 -20.73
C LEU A 62 -5.40 -0.63 -21.67
N ASP A 63 -4.97 0.32 -22.50
CA ASP A 63 -3.83 0.13 -23.41
C ASP A 63 -2.52 -0.09 -22.63
N ASP A 64 -2.37 0.58 -21.48
CA ASP A 64 -1.23 0.36 -20.58
C ASP A 64 -1.24 -1.08 -20.02
N CYS A 65 -2.41 -1.54 -19.56
CA CYS A 65 -2.57 -2.91 -19.08
C CYS A 65 -2.27 -3.94 -20.16
N GLU A 66 -2.76 -3.72 -21.38
CA GLU A 66 -2.48 -4.60 -22.53
C GLU A 66 -0.99 -4.64 -22.86
N LYS A 67 -0.33 -3.49 -22.94
CA LYS A 67 1.11 -3.38 -23.22
C LYS A 67 1.93 -4.15 -22.18
N VAL A 68 1.65 -3.96 -20.90
CA VAL A 68 2.36 -4.64 -19.81
C VAL A 68 2.05 -6.14 -19.83
N SER A 69 0.79 -6.55 -20.02
CA SER A 69 0.41 -7.97 -20.12
C SER A 69 1.17 -8.69 -21.22
N ASN A 70 1.26 -8.09 -22.41
CA ASN A 70 1.98 -8.69 -23.54
C ASN A 70 3.46 -8.86 -23.25
N GLN A 71 4.11 -7.86 -22.63
CA GLN A 71 5.53 -7.96 -22.29
C GLN A 71 5.77 -8.98 -21.16
N LEU A 72 4.92 -9.01 -20.15
CA LEU A 72 5.02 -9.99 -19.06
C LEU A 72 4.80 -11.42 -19.55
N ASN A 73 3.83 -11.66 -20.43
CA ASN A 73 3.62 -12.98 -21.05
C ASN A 73 4.88 -13.47 -21.78
N ASN A 74 5.56 -12.58 -22.52
CA ASN A 74 6.81 -12.93 -23.19
C ASN A 74 7.91 -13.26 -22.19
N ALA A 75 8.11 -12.42 -21.16
CA ALA A 75 9.13 -12.62 -20.14
C ALA A 75 8.87 -13.92 -19.35
N MET A 76 7.63 -14.18 -18.92
CA MET A 76 7.25 -15.39 -18.19
C MET A 76 7.45 -16.66 -19.03
N THR A 77 7.23 -16.58 -20.34
CA THR A 77 7.47 -17.69 -21.27
C THR A 77 8.97 -18.01 -21.35
N VAL A 78 9.82 -17.02 -21.45
CA VAL A 78 11.29 -17.19 -21.49
C VAL A 78 11.82 -17.79 -20.18
N GLU A 79 11.29 -17.35 -19.04
CA GLU A 79 11.70 -17.81 -17.71
C GLU A 79 10.99 -19.12 -17.28
N ASN A 80 10.18 -19.74 -18.16
CA ASN A 80 9.38 -20.94 -17.88
C ASN A 80 8.56 -20.82 -16.58
N VAL A 81 7.93 -19.68 -16.35
CA VAL A 81 7.05 -19.48 -15.20
C VAL A 81 5.77 -20.30 -15.37
N ASP A 82 5.44 -21.09 -14.36
CA ASP A 82 4.21 -21.88 -14.34
C ASP A 82 3.03 -21.02 -13.84
N TYR A 83 2.12 -20.67 -14.75
CA TYR A 83 0.88 -19.93 -14.49
C TYR A 83 -0.19 -20.26 -15.52
N ASP A 84 -1.47 -20.19 -15.11
CA ASP A 84 -2.61 -20.42 -16.00
C ASP A 84 -3.18 -19.12 -16.57
N ARG A 85 -3.09 -18.03 -15.80
CA ARG A 85 -3.66 -16.74 -16.18
C ARG A 85 -2.88 -15.56 -15.58
N LEU A 86 -2.71 -14.52 -16.38
CA LEU A 86 -2.16 -13.23 -15.96
C LEU A 86 -3.26 -12.17 -15.99
N GLU A 87 -3.38 -11.42 -14.90
CA GLU A 87 -4.23 -10.22 -14.81
C GLU A 87 -3.35 -9.02 -14.52
N VAL A 88 -3.47 -7.96 -15.33
CA VAL A 88 -2.81 -6.67 -15.09
C VAL A 88 -3.87 -5.61 -14.86
N SER A 89 -3.74 -4.85 -13.79
CA SER A 89 -4.72 -3.83 -13.40
C SER A 89 -4.10 -2.63 -12.71
N SER A 90 -4.88 -1.56 -12.56
CA SER A 90 -4.54 -0.43 -11.70
C SER A 90 -4.92 -0.71 -10.24
N PRO A 91 -4.32 0.01 -9.25
CA PRO A 91 -4.59 -0.22 -7.83
C PRO A 91 -5.98 0.26 -7.37
N GLY A 92 -6.70 1.00 -8.22
CA GLY A 92 -7.94 1.64 -7.80
C GLY A 92 -7.72 2.87 -6.91
N VAL A 93 -8.78 3.29 -6.21
CA VAL A 93 -8.77 4.52 -5.39
C VAL A 93 -8.14 4.33 -4.01
N ASP A 94 -8.07 3.12 -3.51
CA ASP A 94 -7.52 2.72 -2.21
C ASP A 94 -6.17 1.99 -2.38
N ARG A 95 -5.25 2.62 -3.13
CA ARG A 95 -3.93 2.07 -3.45
C ARG A 95 -3.22 1.55 -2.20
N PRO A 96 -2.74 0.29 -2.20
CA PRO A 96 -1.94 -0.23 -1.11
C PRO A 96 -0.54 0.42 -1.08
N LEU A 97 -0.01 0.63 0.12
CA LEU A 97 1.35 1.08 0.39
C LEU A 97 2.12 -0.09 0.98
N LYS A 98 2.94 -0.75 0.16
CA LYS A 98 3.61 -2.00 0.54
C LYS A 98 5.12 -1.86 0.74
N ARG A 99 5.71 -0.79 0.25
CA ARG A 99 7.16 -0.54 0.30
C ARG A 99 7.45 0.80 0.95
N PRO A 100 8.61 1.00 1.60
CA PRO A 100 9.00 2.29 2.16
C PRO A 100 8.88 3.45 1.16
N ARG A 101 9.27 3.22 -0.11
CA ARG A 101 9.16 4.22 -1.18
C ARG A 101 7.74 4.71 -1.43
N ASP A 102 6.72 3.83 -1.20
CA ASP A 102 5.32 4.22 -1.35
C ASP A 102 4.94 5.27 -0.30
N PHE A 103 5.39 5.10 0.95
CA PHE A 103 5.15 6.08 2.00
C PHE A 103 5.83 7.41 1.70
N VAL A 104 7.08 7.40 1.22
CA VAL A 104 7.78 8.62 0.82
C VAL A 104 7.02 9.37 -0.29
N LYS A 105 6.53 8.65 -1.30
CA LYS A 105 5.78 9.21 -2.43
C LYS A 105 4.49 9.91 -2.00
N PHE A 106 3.82 9.39 -0.97
CA PHE A 106 2.50 9.85 -0.55
C PHE A 106 2.49 10.66 0.74
N VAL A 107 3.63 11.27 1.12
CA VAL A 107 3.68 12.26 2.21
C VAL A 107 2.69 13.40 1.91
N GLY A 108 1.92 13.81 2.93
CA GLY A 108 0.86 14.80 2.85
C GLY A 108 -0.52 14.22 2.48
N GLN A 109 -0.62 12.93 2.15
CA GLN A 109 -1.88 12.29 1.82
C GLN A 109 -2.52 11.60 3.04
N ASN A 110 -3.84 11.41 2.95
CA ASN A 110 -4.55 10.63 3.97
C ASN A 110 -4.31 9.14 3.75
N VAL A 111 -3.95 8.46 4.83
CA VAL A 111 -3.64 7.02 4.83
C VAL A 111 -4.42 6.29 5.91
N HIS A 112 -4.71 5.04 5.64
CA HIS A 112 -5.14 4.07 6.63
C HIS A 112 -3.98 3.10 6.87
N VAL A 113 -3.56 2.96 8.12
CA VAL A 113 -2.49 2.05 8.53
C VAL A 113 -3.02 1.09 9.59
N GLU A 114 -2.76 -0.19 9.42
CA GLU A 114 -3.00 -1.23 10.41
C GLU A 114 -1.64 -1.79 10.84
N LEU A 115 -1.38 -1.80 12.16
CA LEU A 115 -0.14 -2.27 12.74
C LEU A 115 -0.28 -3.71 13.24
N PHE A 116 0.82 -4.45 13.31
CA PHE A 116 0.85 -5.80 13.91
C PHE A 116 0.47 -5.76 15.40
N ALA A 117 0.95 -4.75 16.13
CA ALA A 117 0.65 -4.54 17.55
C ALA A 117 0.08 -3.14 17.79
N PRO A 118 -0.77 -2.96 18.82
CA PRO A 118 -1.26 -1.64 19.17
C PRO A 118 -0.12 -0.77 19.71
N ILE A 119 -0.07 0.50 19.26
CA ILE A 119 0.81 1.52 19.84
C ILE A 119 0.07 2.28 20.95
N THR A 120 0.83 2.65 21.99
CA THR A 120 0.37 3.47 23.10
C THR A 120 1.11 4.80 23.09
N GLY A 121 0.52 5.83 23.66
CA GLY A 121 1.15 7.15 23.74
C GLY A 121 0.18 8.21 24.25
N GLU A 122 0.67 9.42 24.36
CA GLU A 122 -0.14 10.56 24.79
C GLU A 122 -1.26 10.83 23.78
N GLY A 123 -2.49 10.97 24.26
CA GLY A 123 -3.68 11.17 23.42
C GLY A 123 -4.27 9.90 22.80
N LEU A 124 -3.68 8.71 23.06
CA LEU A 124 -4.23 7.42 22.68
C LEU A 124 -4.96 6.74 23.86
N ALA A 125 -5.84 5.79 23.54
CA ALA A 125 -6.50 4.99 24.57
C ALA A 125 -5.49 4.11 25.35
N GLU A 126 -5.77 3.80 26.62
CA GLU A 126 -4.88 2.98 27.47
C GLU A 126 -4.53 1.61 26.86
N ASN A 127 -5.47 1.00 26.13
CA ASN A 127 -5.26 -0.27 25.43
C ASN A 127 -4.48 -0.12 24.12
N GLY A 128 -4.03 1.09 23.79
CA GLY A 128 -3.37 1.40 22.54
C GLY A 128 -4.30 1.42 21.33
N ARG A 129 -3.72 1.74 20.18
CA ARG A 129 -4.44 1.80 18.91
C ARG A 129 -3.64 1.06 17.83
N ARG A 130 -4.27 0.10 17.16
CA ARG A 130 -3.68 -0.70 16.08
C ARG A 130 -4.04 -0.16 14.69
N ARG A 131 -5.24 0.42 14.55
CA ARG A 131 -5.74 1.00 13.30
C ARG A 131 -5.67 2.50 13.37
N LEU A 132 -4.90 3.07 12.47
CA LEU A 132 -4.59 4.49 12.40
C LEU A 132 -5.16 5.06 11.11
N ASP A 133 -5.94 6.11 11.22
CA ASP A 133 -6.44 6.89 10.09
C ASP A 133 -5.93 8.31 10.27
N GLY A 134 -5.31 8.88 9.26
CA GLY A 134 -4.74 10.23 9.37
C GLY A 134 -3.92 10.64 8.17
N THR A 135 -3.24 11.77 8.29
CA THR A 135 -2.34 12.30 7.28
C THR A 135 -0.93 11.78 7.53
N LEU A 136 -0.27 11.34 6.49
CA LEU A 136 1.14 10.96 6.51
C LEU A 136 2.00 12.22 6.49
N ASP A 137 2.71 12.51 7.58
CA ASP A 137 3.45 13.78 7.72
C ASP A 137 4.90 13.66 7.26
N ALA A 138 5.59 12.59 7.68
CA ALA A 138 6.99 12.40 7.36
C ALA A 138 7.38 10.92 7.32
N VAL A 139 8.42 10.63 6.56
CA VAL A 139 9.08 9.32 6.48
C VAL A 139 10.58 9.57 6.55
N GLU A 140 11.25 9.10 7.61
CA GLU A 140 12.63 9.43 7.90
C GLU A 140 13.45 8.21 8.33
N GLY A 141 14.75 8.22 8.08
CA GLY A 141 15.70 7.22 8.58
C GLY A 141 16.14 6.21 7.53
N ASP A 142 16.23 4.94 7.92
CA ASP A 142 16.76 3.86 7.09
C ASP A 142 15.83 3.52 5.90
N GLU A 143 16.40 3.29 4.72
CA GLU A 143 15.63 3.00 3.50
C GLU A 143 14.76 1.73 3.60
N ASN A 144 15.19 0.75 4.41
CA ASN A 144 14.47 -0.52 4.55
C ASN A 144 13.48 -0.52 5.71
N ASN A 145 13.71 0.30 6.73
CA ASN A 145 12.85 0.42 7.89
C ASN A 145 12.77 1.87 8.39
N PRO A 146 12.20 2.78 7.60
CA PRO A 146 12.04 4.16 8.01
C PRO A 146 11.05 4.30 9.17
N SER A 147 11.21 5.38 9.92
CA SER A 147 10.23 5.85 10.88
C SER A 147 9.14 6.63 10.13
N ILE A 148 7.91 6.21 10.32
CA ILE A 148 6.73 6.83 9.72
C ILE A 148 6.06 7.68 10.77
N THR A 149 5.86 8.96 10.47
CA THR A 149 5.15 9.91 11.32
C THR A 149 3.83 10.30 10.67
N MET A 150 2.75 10.22 11.43
CA MET A 150 1.43 10.61 10.95
C MET A 150 0.60 11.33 12.01
N THR A 151 -0.19 12.30 11.58
CA THR A 151 -1.19 12.98 12.38
C THR A 151 -2.52 12.28 12.27
N LEU A 152 -3.01 11.76 13.40
CA LEU A 152 -4.26 11.01 13.42
C LEU A 152 -5.46 11.93 13.20
N SER A 153 -6.37 11.52 12.34
CA SER A 153 -7.66 12.14 12.23
C SER A 153 -8.58 11.65 13.34
N GLU A 154 -9.26 12.55 14.03
CA GLU A 154 -10.27 12.22 15.03
C GLU A 154 -11.46 11.46 14.44
N ASN A 155 -11.74 11.69 13.16
CA ASN A 155 -12.81 11.03 12.45
C ASN A 155 -12.28 9.76 11.78
N ARG A 156 -12.59 8.60 12.39
CA ARG A 156 -12.57 7.33 11.67
C ARG A 156 -13.20 7.54 10.31
N VAL A 157 -12.46 7.26 9.24
CA VAL A 157 -13.03 7.28 7.89
C VAL A 157 -14.21 6.30 7.89
N ALA A 158 -15.42 6.86 7.88
CA ALA A 158 -16.64 6.08 7.97
C ALA A 158 -16.80 5.27 6.68
N ARG A 159 -16.58 3.95 6.78
CA ARG A 159 -16.64 3.02 5.64
C ARG A 159 -18.07 2.60 5.33
N THR A 160 -18.99 2.75 6.28
CA THR A 160 -20.40 2.38 6.10
C THR A 160 -21.31 3.60 6.14
N PRO A 161 -22.51 3.58 5.48
CA PRO A 161 -23.48 4.65 5.55
C PRO A 161 -23.92 5.00 6.97
N ALA A 162 -24.00 4.01 7.85
CA ALA A 162 -24.37 4.19 9.27
C ALA A 162 -23.26 4.92 10.05
N GLU A 163 -21.99 4.64 9.77
CA GLU A 163 -20.84 5.35 10.36
C GLU A 163 -20.76 6.79 9.85
N LYS A 164 -21.08 7.04 8.57
CA LYS A 164 -21.14 8.41 8.01
C LYS A 164 -22.17 9.26 8.72
N GLN A 165 -23.35 8.71 9.04
CA GLN A 165 -24.39 9.43 9.80
C GLN A 165 -23.99 9.71 11.25
N ARG A 166 -23.27 8.80 11.91
CA ARG A 166 -22.74 9.00 13.26
C ARG A 166 -21.63 10.05 13.28
N ALA A 167 -20.68 9.97 12.34
CA ALA A 167 -19.59 10.94 12.20
C ALA A 167 -20.10 12.36 11.92
N ALA A 168 -21.15 12.51 11.10
CA ALA A 168 -21.77 13.80 10.82
C ALA A 168 -22.40 14.47 12.07
N LYS A 169 -22.90 13.67 13.02
CA LYS A 169 -23.44 14.17 14.30
C LYS A 169 -22.36 14.56 15.31
N THR A 170 -21.18 13.97 15.22
CA THR A 170 -20.07 14.20 16.15
C THR A 170 -19.19 15.40 15.74
N LYS A 171 -19.25 15.85 14.48
CA LYS A 171 -18.45 16.93 13.91
C LYS A 171 -18.65 18.33 14.55
N ALA A 172 -19.53 18.45 15.52
CA ALA A 172 -19.89 19.72 16.16
C ALA A 172 -19.08 20.04 17.43
N LYS A 173 -18.15 19.18 17.87
CA LYS A 173 -17.47 19.40 19.17
C LYS A 173 -16.19 18.58 19.28
N SER A 174 -15.06 19.06 18.77
CA SER A 174 -13.78 18.70 19.36
C SER A 174 -12.68 19.72 18.99
N ASP A 175 -12.34 20.50 19.98
CA ASP A 175 -11.08 21.24 20.13
C ASP A 175 -10.02 20.30 20.74
N THR A 176 -9.97 19.02 20.28
CA THR A 176 -8.96 18.08 20.76
C THR A 176 -7.67 18.28 19.95
N PRO A 177 -6.49 18.40 20.58
CA PRO A 177 -5.25 18.56 19.86
C PRO A 177 -5.01 17.34 18.94
N ALA A 178 -4.53 17.60 17.74
CA ALA A 178 -4.17 16.55 16.79
C ALA A 178 -3.10 15.63 17.42
N VAL A 179 -3.38 14.34 17.48
CA VAL A 179 -2.44 13.35 18.03
C VAL A 179 -1.50 12.91 16.91
N THR A 180 -0.19 13.16 17.10
CA THR A 180 0.84 12.68 16.18
C THR A 180 1.46 11.40 16.74
N VAL A 181 1.64 10.40 15.90
CA VAL A 181 2.24 9.12 16.22
C VAL A 181 3.39 8.81 15.29
N THR A 182 4.41 8.14 15.81
CA THR A 182 5.57 7.68 15.02
C THR A 182 5.79 6.18 15.30
N PHE A 183 6.02 5.42 14.24
CA PHE A 183 6.26 3.99 14.31
C PHE A 183 7.18 3.54 13.16
N PRO A 184 7.94 2.44 13.31
CA PRO A 184 8.79 1.92 12.25
C PRO A 184 7.95 1.23 11.16
N PHE A 185 8.43 1.25 9.93
CA PHE A 185 7.77 0.59 8.80
C PHE A 185 7.52 -0.90 9.06
N ASN A 186 8.43 -1.61 9.74
CA ASN A 186 8.30 -3.03 10.04
C ASN A 186 7.11 -3.37 10.97
N ASP A 187 6.54 -2.40 11.65
CA ASP A 187 5.34 -2.58 12.48
C ASP A 187 4.04 -2.50 11.67
N VAL A 188 4.13 -2.13 10.39
CA VAL A 188 2.96 -2.00 9.51
C VAL A 188 2.55 -3.37 8.97
N GLU A 189 1.34 -3.80 9.30
CA GLU A 189 0.72 -5.00 8.72
C GLU A 189 0.05 -4.70 7.37
N ARG A 190 -0.61 -3.53 7.28
CA ARG A 190 -1.29 -3.08 6.07
C ARG A 190 -1.37 -1.56 6.04
N ALA A 191 -1.20 -0.98 4.87
CA ALA A 191 -1.47 0.44 4.65
C ALA A 191 -2.10 0.66 3.27
N ASN A 192 -3.00 1.66 3.21
CA ASN A 192 -3.68 2.05 1.98
C ASN A 192 -3.87 3.57 1.94
N LEU A 193 -3.85 4.15 0.76
CA LEU A 193 -4.32 5.52 0.57
C LEU A 193 -5.81 5.61 0.89
N VAL A 194 -6.21 6.72 1.49
CA VAL A 194 -7.63 7.06 1.68
C VAL A 194 -7.96 8.15 0.67
N PRO A 195 -8.76 7.86 -0.36
CA PRO A 195 -9.10 8.84 -1.36
C PRO A 195 -9.92 9.97 -0.76
N ASP A 196 -9.57 11.22 -1.08
CA ASP A 196 -10.41 12.38 -0.77
C ASP A 196 -11.56 12.45 -1.79
N LEU A 197 -12.60 11.64 -1.54
CA LEU A 197 -13.79 11.57 -2.39
C LEU A 197 -14.66 12.81 -2.21
N ASN A 198 -14.16 13.98 -2.59
CA ASN A 198 -14.96 15.19 -2.73
C ASN A 198 -15.86 15.06 -3.97
N PHE A 199 -17.01 14.36 -3.83
CA PHE A 199 -18.07 14.36 -4.85
C PHE A 199 -18.81 15.72 -4.95
N ARG A 200 -18.12 16.84 -4.82
CA ARG A 200 -18.68 18.13 -5.26
C ARG A 200 -18.46 18.22 -6.75
N GLY A 201 -19.51 17.83 -7.48
CA GLY A 201 -19.54 17.83 -8.91
C GLY A 201 -18.98 19.12 -9.50
N ALA A 202 -18.05 18.96 -10.42
CA ALA A 202 -17.74 20.00 -11.38
C ALA A 202 -19.05 20.33 -12.11
N LYS A 203 -19.52 21.57 -11.94
CA LYS A 203 -20.55 22.17 -12.79
C LYS A 203 -19.92 22.58 -14.11
#